data_58fdeb0f32c67db82f91648d7f194e52
#
_entry.id   58fdeb0f32c67db82f91648d7f194e52
#
_cell.length_a   1.000
_cell.length_b   1.000
_cell.length_c   1.000
_cell.angle_alpha   90.00
_cell.angle_beta   90.00
_cell.angle_gamma   90.00
#
_symmetry.space_group_name_H-M   'P 1'
#
loop_
_entity.id
_entity.type
_entity.pdbx_description
1 polymer ?
#
loop_
_entity_poly.entity_id
_entity_poly.type
_entity_poly.pdbx_seq_one_letter_code
_entity_poly.pdbx_strand_id
1 'polypeptide(L)'
;MRLTALATLMGAALATITAPAMAAWHGFISHPLGFAFAAPGTPKVEKGTYSGAVAGQHDTVIYRFDDDNIEYKAVVIDMTDKANDGATLLGEAEYLFQENKKVLADRIERFDRQFGRKLTIDQPNNGGRTTAAFYFIKGRIISLQATVLPANGDYDSPDMGRFVDSLTFMTVRAPEDAIELPAPSK
;
A
#
# COMPACT_ATOMS: atom_id res chain seq x y z
N MET A 1 -72.17 3.05 33.04
CA MET A 1 -71.37 2.36 32.05
C MET A 1 -70.36 3.37 31.49
N ARG A 2 -69.09 3.27 31.88
CA ARG A 2 -68.03 4.10 31.38
C ARG A 2 -67.05 3.18 30.62
N LEU A 3 -66.99 3.36 29.27
CA LEU A 3 -65.98 2.67 28.43
C LEU A 3 -64.65 3.47 28.51
N THR A 4 -63.60 2.84 28.99
CA THR A 4 -62.24 3.32 28.90
C THR A 4 -61.60 2.72 27.64
N ALA A 5 -61.28 3.54 26.68
CA ALA A 5 -60.51 3.16 25.48
C ALA A 5 -59.01 3.16 25.80
N LEU A 6 -58.34 2.00 25.65
CA LEU A 6 -56.90 1.82 25.78
C LEU A 6 -56.29 2.11 24.41
N ALA A 7 -55.53 3.19 24.29
CA ALA A 7 -54.73 3.50 23.09
C ALA A 7 -53.33 2.87 23.24
N THR A 8 -53.05 1.86 22.44
CA THR A 8 -51.73 1.20 22.36
C THR A 8 -50.84 1.99 21.41
N LEU A 9 -49.82 2.66 21.93
CA LEU A 9 -48.80 3.38 21.14
C LEU A 9 -47.74 2.35 20.69
N MET A 10 -47.73 2.04 19.39
CA MET A 10 -46.76 1.15 18.78
C MET A 10 -45.57 2.02 18.35
N GLY A 11 -44.50 2.03 19.17
CA GLY A 11 -43.24 2.71 18.87
C GLY A 11 -42.44 1.91 17.85
N ALA A 12 -42.35 2.40 16.61
CA ALA A 12 -41.44 1.85 15.61
C ALA A 12 -39.99 2.30 15.92
N ALA A 13 -39.16 1.39 16.40
CA ALA A 13 -37.71 1.62 16.52
C ALA A 13 -37.10 1.57 15.11
N LEU A 14 -36.73 2.72 14.56
CA LEU A 14 -35.87 2.78 13.37
C LEU A 14 -34.47 2.31 13.78
N ALA A 15 -34.11 1.09 13.41
CA ALA A 15 -32.74 0.64 13.45
C ALA A 15 -31.99 1.35 12.32
N THR A 16 -31.18 2.35 12.65
CA THR A 16 -30.22 2.96 11.70
C THR A 16 -29.12 1.94 11.44
N ILE A 17 -29.15 1.28 10.31
CA ILE A 17 -28.05 0.45 9.81
C ILE A 17 -26.97 1.43 9.38
N THR A 18 -25.97 1.65 10.25
CA THR A 18 -24.75 2.34 9.88
C THR A 18 -23.95 1.39 9.00
N ALA A 19 -23.99 1.60 7.67
CA ALA A 19 -23.04 0.93 6.78
C ALA A 19 -21.60 1.31 7.21
N PRO A 20 -20.65 0.36 7.25
CA PRO A 20 -19.26 0.69 7.51
C PRO A 20 -18.83 1.74 6.49
N ALA A 21 -18.30 2.86 6.99
CA ALA A 21 -17.75 3.89 6.13
C ALA A 21 -16.46 3.30 5.54
N MET A 22 -16.51 2.88 4.27
CA MET A 22 -15.29 2.51 3.55
C MET A 22 -14.35 3.72 3.54
N ALA A 23 -13.09 3.50 3.90
CA ALA A 23 -12.11 4.58 3.91
C ALA A 23 -12.03 5.22 2.51
N ALA A 24 -12.15 6.55 2.46
CA ALA A 24 -12.05 7.26 1.21
C ALA A 24 -10.64 7.14 0.64
N TRP A 25 -10.54 6.83 -0.65
CA TRP A 25 -9.26 6.80 -1.36
C TRP A 25 -8.85 8.20 -1.77
N HIS A 26 -7.59 8.53 -1.50
CA HIS A 26 -6.98 9.82 -1.83
C HIS A 26 -5.73 9.60 -2.68
N GLY A 27 -5.45 10.57 -3.55
CA GLY A 27 -4.16 10.67 -4.21
C GLY A 27 -3.12 11.25 -3.23
N PHE A 28 -1.97 10.61 -3.13
CA PHE A 28 -0.83 11.09 -2.35
C PHE A 28 0.35 11.36 -3.27
N ILE A 29 1.11 12.41 -2.98
CA ILE A 29 2.26 12.82 -3.76
C ILE A 29 3.45 13.11 -2.85
N SER A 30 4.64 12.77 -3.30
CA SER A 30 5.89 13.24 -2.71
C SER A 30 6.73 13.94 -3.77
N HIS A 31 6.73 15.26 -3.77
CA HIS A 31 7.57 16.05 -4.65
C HIS A 31 9.07 15.77 -4.45
N PRO A 32 9.59 15.69 -3.20
CA PRO A 32 11.01 15.40 -2.98
C PRO A 32 11.45 14.03 -3.48
N LEU A 33 10.56 13.02 -3.40
CA LEU A 33 10.87 11.65 -3.80
C LEU A 33 10.46 11.35 -5.24
N GLY A 34 9.63 12.18 -5.85
CA GLY A 34 9.28 12.14 -7.27
C GLY A 34 8.28 11.05 -7.65
N PHE A 35 7.33 10.72 -6.79
CA PHE A 35 6.26 9.76 -7.08
C PHE A 35 4.92 10.15 -6.46
N ALA A 36 3.85 9.54 -6.97
CA ALA A 36 2.51 9.65 -6.41
C ALA A 36 1.80 8.29 -6.48
N PHE A 37 0.79 8.10 -5.64
CA PHE A 37 -0.04 6.90 -5.61
C PHE A 37 -1.39 7.19 -4.96
N ALA A 38 -2.34 6.25 -5.05
CA ALA A 38 -3.62 6.33 -4.36
C ALA A 38 -3.66 5.33 -3.20
N ALA A 39 -4.20 5.77 -2.04
CA ALA A 39 -4.36 4.91 -0.87
C ALA A 39 -5.60 5.31 -0.05
N PRO A 40 -6.15 4.40 0.79
CA PRO A 40 -7.22 4.75 1.70
C PRO A 40 -6.69 5.46 2.95
N GLY A 41 -7.46 6.41 3.47
CA GLY A 41 -7.19 7.03 4.77
C GLY A 41 -5.97 7.96 4.82
N THR A 42 -5.30 8.00 5.96
CA THR A 42 -4.17 8.89 6.25
C THR A 42 -2.91 8.09 6.55
N PRO A 43 -1.76 8.45 5.96
CA PRO A 43 -0.52 7.70 6.16
C PRO A 43 0.04 7.88 7.58
N LYS A 44 0.53 6.76 8.14
CA LYS A 44 1.49 6.75 9.24
C LYS A 44 2.89 6.67 8.64
N VAL A 45 3.80 7.55 9.04
CA VAL A 45 5.17 7.57 8.52
C VAL A 45 6.11 6.93 9.50
N GLU A 46 6.85 5.95 9.02
CA GLU A 46 7.85 5.21 9.80
C GLU A 46 9.21 5.33 9.12
N LYS A 47 10.27 5.30 9.91
CA LYS A 47 11.63 5.13 9.42
C LYS A 47 12.04 3.69 9.61
N GLY A 48 12.83 3.19 8.68
CA GLY A 48 13.40 1.85 8.74
C GLY A 48 14.81 1.84 8.17
N THR A 49 15.38 0.67 8.16
CA THR A 49 16.67 0.40 7.53
C THR A 49 16.49 -0.79 6.59
N TYR A 50 16.89 -0.61 5.35
CA TYR A 50 17.09 -1.70 4.42
C TYR A 50 18.50 -2.24 4.61
N SER A 51 18.67 -3.57 4.56
CA SER A 51 19.96 -4.23 4.66
C SER A 51 20.06 -5.31 3.60
N GLY A 52 20.93 -5.11 2.61
CA GLY A 52 21.21 -6.04 1.53
C GLY A 52 22.69 -6.41 1.48
N ALA A 53 23.01 -7.56 0.90
CA ALA A 53 24.38 -8.02 0.74
C ALA A 53 25.17 -7.16 -0.26
N VAL A 54 24.51 -6.71 -1.32
CA VAL A 54 25.07 -5.85 -2.37
C VAL A 54 24.87 -4.37 -2.04
N ALA A 55 23.65 -4.03 -1.63
CA ALA A 55 23.30 -2.66 -1.28
C ALA A 55 24.05 -2.17 -0.04
N GLY A 56 24.18 -3.00 0.98
CA GLY A 56 24.57 -2.58 2.32
C GLY A 56 23.37 -2.05 3.10
N GLN A 57 23.61 -1.10 4.02
CA GLN A 57 22.55 -0.48 4.82
C GLN A 57 22.13 0.87 4.23
N HIS A 58 20.83 1.05 4.07
CA HIS A 58 20.22 2.27 3.56
C HIS A 58 19.01 2.68 4.38
N ASP A 59 18.80 3.99 4.50
CA ASP A 59 17.61 4.54 5.14
C ASP A 59 16.36 4.24 4.32
N THR A 60 15.29 3.93 5.02
CA THR A 60 14.00 3.60 4.43
C THR A 60 12.91 4.48 5.04
N VAL A 61 12.03 4.98 4.19
CA VAL A 61 10.80 5.64 4.59
C VAL A 61 9.63 4.73 4.24
N ILE A 62 8.75 4.50 5.18
CA ILE A 62 7.57 3.64 5.03
C ILE A 62 6.33 4.49 5.32
N TYR A 63 5.46 4.61 4.34
CA TYR A 63 4.13 5.17 4.49
C TYR A 63 3.16 4.00 4.63
N ARG A 64 2.58 3.84 5.82
CA ARG A 64 1.63 2.78 6.12
C ARG A 64 0.22 3.33 6.16
N PHE A 65 -0.70 2.58 5.55
CA PHE A 65 -2.13 2.82 5.61
C PHE A 65 -2.79 1.51 6.04
N ASP A 66 -3.77 1.60 6.90
CA ASP A 66 -4.52 0.44 7.37
C ASP A 66 -6.00 0.65 6.97
N ASP A 67 -6.56 -0.35 6.36
CA ASP A 67 -8.00 -0.53 6.20
C ASP A 67 -8.35 -1.91 6.77
N ASP A 68 -9.50 -2.08 7.35
CA ASP A 68 -9.89 -3.18 8.27
C ASP A 68 -9.30 -4.56 7.96
N ASN A 69 -9.00 -4.86 6.69
CA ASN A 69 -8.55 -6.18 6.25
C ASN A 69 -7.29 -6.14 5.36
N ILE A 70 -6.81 -4.95 5.01
CA ILE A 70 -5.65 -4.79 4.11
C ILE A 70 -4.67 -3.79 4.71
N GLU A 71 -3.43 -4.24 4.82
CA GLU A 71 -2.30 -3.38 5.16
C GLU A 71 -1.65 -2.88 3.87
N TYR A 72 -1.54 -1.58 3.70
CA TYR A 72 -0.89 -0.95 2.55
C TYR A 72 0.41 -0.27 2.98
N LYS A 73 1.46 -0.46 2.20
CA LYS A 73 2.77 0.17 2.43
C LYS A 73 3.33 0.75 1.14
N ALA A 74 3.68 2.02 1.17
CA ALA A 74 4.58 2.60 0.18
C ALA A 74 5.97 2.72 0.84
N VAL A 75 6.95 2.02 0.28
CA VAL A 75 8.31 1.92 0.83
C VAL A 75 9.27 2.60 -0.12
N VAL A 76 10.11 3.49 0.41
CA VAL A 76 11.16 4.16 -0.35
C VAL A 76 12.50 3.88 0.31
N ILE A 77 13.43 3.31 -0.44
CA ILE A 77 14.80 3.06 -0.01
C ILE A 77 15.70 4.00 -0.79
N ASP A 78 16.44 4.86 -0.10
CA ASP A 78 17.37 5.80 -0.75
C ASP A 78 18.71 5.10 -1.03
N MET A 79 19.03 4.93 -2.29
CA MET A 79 20.27 4.34 -2.83
C MET A 79 20.93 5.27 -3.85
N THR A 80 20.80 6.57 -3.64
CA THR A 80 21.32 7.58 -4.58
C THR A 80 22.84 7.52 -4.75
N ASP A 81 23.55 7.03 -3.76
CA ASP A 81 25.00 6.72 -3.80
C ASP A 81 25.35 5.55 -4.75
N LYS A 82 24.37 4.71 -5.11
CA LYS A 82 24.50 3.54 -5.99
C LYS A 82 23.58 3.62 -7.22
N ALA A 83 23.30 4.82 -7.70
CA ALA A 83 22.30 5.06 -8.77
C ALA A 83 22.58 4.29 -10.08
N ASN A 84 23.81 3.87 -10.34
CA ASN A 84 24.19 3.14 -11.55
C ASN A 84 23.93 1.62 -11.48
N ASP A 85 23.65 1.08 -10.29
CA ASP A 85 23.53 -0.37 -10.05
C ASP A 85 22.06 -0.82 -9.98
N GLY A 86 21.13 -0.02 -10.52
CA GLY A 86 19.70 -0.14 -10.34
C GLY A 86 19.13 -1.53 -10.59
N ALA A 87 19.57 -2.22 -11.64
CA ALA A 87 19.07 -3.56 -11.95
C ALA A 87 19.45 -4.59 -10.88
N THR A 88 20.70 -4.53 -10.39
CA THR A 88 21.21 -5.43 -9.35
C THR A 88 20.52 -5.16 -8.01
N LEU A 89 20.39 -3.89 -7.63
CA LEU A 89 19.76 -3.47 -6.38
C LEU A 89 18.27 -3.81 -6.36
N LEU A 90 17.58 -3.64 -7.49
CA LEU A 90 16.19 -4.05 -7.64
C LEU A 90 16.04 -5.56 -7.47
N GLY A 91 16.89 -6.35 -8.14
CA GLY A 91 16.88 -7.82 -8.01
C GLY A 91 17.18 -8.29 -6.59
N GLU A 92 18.08 -7.63 -5.86
CA GLU A 92 18.32 -7.94 -4.45
C GLU A 92 17.10 -7.64 -3.57
N ALA A 93 16.46 -6.49 -3.77
CA ALA A 93 15.27 -6.12 -2.99
C ALA A 93 14.11 -7.09 -3.23
N GLU A 94 13.92 -7.52 -4.47
CA GLU A 94 12.92 -8.53 -4.85
C GLU A 94 13.24 -9.89 -4.21
N TYR A 95 14.51 -10.32 -4.26
CA TYR A 95 14.97 -11.55 -3.64
C TYR A 95 14.69 -11.55 -2.13
N LEU A 96 15.08 -10.50 -1.41
CA LEU A 96 14.84 -10.37 0.02
C LEU A 96 13.34 -10.30 0.36
N PHE A 97 12.54 -9.67 -0.50
CA PHE A 97 11.09 -9.61 -0.31
C PHE A 97 10.43 -10.98 -0.38
N GLN A 98 10.89 -11.85 -1.28
CA GLN A 98 10.31 -13.19 -1.48
C GLN A 98 11.00 -14.28 -0.65
N GLU A 99 12.11 -13.98 0.02
CA GLU A 99 12.86 -14.95 0.80
C GLU A 99 11.99 -15.61 1.89
N ASN A 100 12.04 -16.96 1.95
CA ASN A 100 11.24 -17.80 2.85
C ASN A 100 9.72 -17.66 2.69
N LYS A 101 9.23 -17.20 1.52
CA LYS A 101 7.82 -17.04 1.23
C LYS A 101 7.43 -17.84 -0.01
N LYS A 102 6.16 -18.22 -0.10
CA LYS A 102 5.64 -18.91 -1.27
C LYS A 102 5.28 -17.91 -2.35
N VAL A 103 6.04 -17.89 -3.43
CA VAL A 103 5.76 -17.06 -4.60
C VAL A 103 4.61 -17.69 -5.41
N LEU A 104 3.56 -16.92 -5.64
CA LEU A 104 2.39 -17.30 -6.43
C LEU A 104 2.45 -16.72 -7.84
N ALA A 105 2.95 -15.51 -7.97
CA ALA A 105 3.18 -14.84 -9.26
C ALA A 105 4.41 -13.95 -9.17
N ASP A 106 5.15 -13.91 -10.27
CA ASP A 106 6.33 -13.07 -10.47
C ASP A 106 6.34 -12.61 -11.93
N ARG A 107 6.19 -11.30 -12.14
CA ARG A 107 6.07 -10.72 -13.48
C ARG A 107 6.96 -9.50 -13.62
N ILE A 108 7.63 -9.40 -14.76
CA ILE A 108 8.25 -8.15 -15.19
C ILE A 108 7.13 -7.21 -15.62
N GLU A 109 7.15 -6.01 -15.10
CA GLU A 109 6.25 -4.94 -15.49
C GLU A 109 7.03 -3.78 -16.11
N ARG A 110 6.33 -3.01 -16.94
CA ARG A 110 6.87 -1.78 -17.51
C ARG A 110 5.87 -0.67 -17.34
N PHE A 111 6.26 0.32 -16.57
CA PHE A 111 5.46 1.52 -16.37
C PHE A 111 6.29 2.76 -16.65
N ASP A 112 5.77 3.70 -17.43
CA ASP A 112 6.42 4.96 -17.82
C ASP A 112 7.90 4.79 -18.25
N ARG A 113 8.16 3.78 -19.11
CA ARG A 113 9.50 3.38 -19.61
C ARG A 113 10.45 2.84 -18.54
N GLN A 114 10.00 2.71 -17.30
CA GLN A 114 10.74 2.06 -16.23
C GLN A 114 10.40 0.57 -16.19
N PHE A 115 11.41 -0.26 -16.00
CA PHE A 115 11.22 -1.67 -15.72
C PHE A 115 11.05 -1.86 -14.23
N GLY A 116 10.10 -2.70 -13.86
CA GLY A 116 9.83 -3.10 -12.51
C GLY A 116 9.42 -4.56 -12.43
N ARG A 117 9.10 -5.00 -11.24
CA ARG A 117 8.56 -6.34 -10.98
C ARG A 117 7.31 -6.23 -10.15
N LYS A 118 6.35 -7.10 -10.44
CA LYS A 118 5.17 -7.31 -9.61
C LYS A 118 5.15 -8.74 -9.10
N LEU A 119 5.12 -8.88 -7.79
CA LEU A 119 5.17 -10.13 -7.07
C LEU A 119 3.86 -10.34 -6.31
N THR A 120 3.38 -11.59 -6.28
CA THR A 120 2.34 -12.01 -5.35
C THR A 120 2.87 -13.17 -4.54
N ILE A 121 2.83 -13.07 -3.23
CA ILE A 121 3.38 -14.05 -2.29
C ILE A 121 2.39 -14.38 -1.17
N ASP A 122 2.40 -15.62 -0.69
CA ASP A 122 1.78 -15.96 0.58
C ASP A 122 2.79 -15.73 1.71
N GLN A 123 2.38 -14.98 2.73
CA GLN A 123 3.19 -14.73 3.92
C GLN A 123 3.30 -16.01 4.78
N PRO A 124 4.45 -16.26 5.43
CA PRO A 124 4.60 -17.41 6.30
C PRO A 124 3.66 -17.32 7.52
N ASN A 125 3.42 -18.45 8.16
CA ASN A 125 2.63 -18.55 9.40
C ASN A 125 1.22 -17.97 9.27
N ASN A 126 0.59 -18.16 8.13
CA ASN A 126 -0.74 -17.61 7.83
C ASN A 126 -0.82 -16.08 7.95
N GLY A 127 0.26 -15.38 7.61
CA GLY A 127 0.33 -13.91 7.66
C GLY A 127 -0.42 -13.18 6.53
N GLY A 128 -1.16 -13.93 5.69
CA GLY A 128 -1.94 -13.37 4.59
C GLY A 128 -1.25 -13.46 3.24
N ARG A 129 -1.78 -12.73 2.27
CA ARG A 129 -1.24 -12.62 0.90
C ARG A 129 -0.84 -11.21 0.59
N THR A 130 0.36 -11.05 0.07
CA THR A 130 0.88 -9.74 -0.34
C THR A 130 1.06 -9.69 -1.85
N THR A 131 0.55 -8.63 -2.47
CA THR A 131 0.94 -8.21 -3.82
C THR A 131 1.81 -6.95 -3.70
N ALA A 132 2.93 -6.93 -4.41
CA ALA A 132 3.86 -5.82 -4.37
C ALA A 132 4.40 -5.50 -5.76
N ALA A 133 4.60 -4.21 -6.06
CA ALA A 133 5.34 -3.75 -7.22
C ALA A 133 6.59 -2.99 -6.78
N PHE A 134 7.69 -3.22 -7.49
CA PHE A 134 9.00 -2.65 -7.23
C PHE A 134 9.54 -1.94 -8.46
N TYR A 135 10.11 -0.75 -8.26
CA TYR A 135 10.76 0.03 -9.31
C TYR A 135 12.04 0.67 -8.78
N PHE A 136 13.04 0.77 -9.64
CA PHE A 136 14.25 1.55 -9.34
C PHE A 136 14.26 2.82 -10.17
N ILE A 137 14.24 3.98 -9.50
CA ILE A 137 14.09 5.28 -10.16
C ILE A 137 14.98 6.31 -9.50
N LYS A 138 15.85 6.93 -10.29
CA LYS A 138 16.75 8.02 -9.84
C LYS A 138 17.48 7.70 -8.54
N GLY A 139 18.02 6.48 -8.44
CA GLY A 139 18.76 6.04 -7.26
C GLY A 139 17.86 5.65 -6.07
N ARG A 140 16.59 5.35 -6.28
CA ARG A 140 15.69 4.90 -5.20
C ARG A 140 14.94 3.66 -5.61
N ILE A 141 14.78 2.73 -4.68
CA ILE A 141 13.79 1.66 -4.82
C ILE A 141 12.48 2.18 -4.23
N ILE A 142 11.43 2.15 -5.04
CA ILE A 142 10.07 2.48 -4.64
C ILE A 142 9.25 1.22 -4.76
N SER A 143 8.59 0.80 -3.68
CA SER A 143 7.65 -0.31 -3.73
C SER A 143 6.31 0.04 -3.12
N LEU A 144 5.22 -0.40 -3.78
CA LEU A 144 3.88 -0.42 -3.21
C LEU A 144 3.54 -1.87 -2.87
N GLN A 145 3.10 -2.11 -1.65
CA GLN A 145 2.82 -3.43 -1.10
C GLN A 145 1.44 -3.42 -0.44
N ALA A 146 0.55 -4.32 -0.87
CA ALA A 146 -0.76 -4.52 -0.25
C ALA A 146 -0.84 -5.95 0.28
N THR A 147 -1.15 -6.10 1.57
CA THR A 147 -1.26 -7.40 2.25
C THR A 147 -2.70 -7.59 2.74
N VAL A 148 -3.41 -8.54 2.16
CA VAL A 148 -4.70 -8.99 2.70
C VAL A 148 -4.44 -9.92 3.86
N LEU A 149 -5.03 -9.57 5.03
CA LEU A 149 -4.87 -10.35 6.26
C LEU A 149 -5.77 -11.58 6.26
N PRO A 150 -5.37 -12.67 6.94
CA PRO A 150 -6.08 -13.96 6.89
C PRO A 150 -7.51 -13.91 7.41
N ALA A 151 -7.80 -13.01 8.34
CA ALA A 151 -9.13 -12.86 8.94
C ALA A 151 -10.21 -12.55 7.89
N ASN A 152 -9.83 -12.05 6.72
CA ASN A 152 -10.76 -11.70 5.66
C ASN A 152 -11.14 -12.89 4.76
N GLY A 153 -10.30 -13.91 4.66
CA GLY A 153 -10.54 -15.10 3.83
C GLY A 153 -10.56 -14.88 2.32
N ASP A 154 -10.73 -13.64 1.87
CA ASP A 154 -10.74 -13.26 0.46
C ASP A 154 -9.41 -12.58 0.10
N TYR A 155 -8.51 -13.37 -0.49
CA TYR A 155 -7.20 -12.90 -0.92
C TYR A 155 -7.20 -12.23 -2.31
N ASP A 156 -8.34 -12.16 -2.99
CA ASP A 156 -8.47 -11.59 -4.33
C ASP A 156 -9.12 -10.18 -4.29
N SER A 157 -8.94 -9.45 -3.20
CA SER A 157 -9.46 -8.10 -3.06
C SER A 157 -9.00 -7.19 -4.22
N PRO A 158 -9.92 -6.52 -4.93
CA PRO A 158 -9.58 -5.59 -5.99
C PRO A 158 -8.77 -4.39 -5.52
N ASP A 159 -8.85 -4.04 -4.22
CA ASP A 159 -8.13 -2.92 -3.63
C ASP A 159 -6.62 -3.15 -3.55
N MET A 160 -6.17 -4.42 -3.48
CA MET A 160 -4.74 -4.72 -3.63
C MET A 160 -4.19 -4.24 -4.98
N GLY A 161 -4.89 -4.62 -6.06
CA GLY A 161 -4.53 -4.19 -7.40
C GLY A 161 -4.62 -2.68 -7.56
N ARG A 162 -5.72 -2.09 -7.07
CA ARG A 162 -5.93 -0.65 -7.10
C ARG A 162 -4.79 0.12 -6.46
N PHE A 163 -4.29 -0.33 -5.29
CA PHE A 163 -3.15 0.31 -4.64
C PHE A 163 -1.85 0.13 -5.42
N VAL A 164 -1.50 -1.12 -5.71
CA VAL A 164 -0.21 -1.46 -6.32
C VAL A 164 -0.06 -0.87 -7.72
N ASP A 165 -1.16 -0.79 -8.49
CA ASP A 165 -1.17 -0.27 -9.86
C ASP A 165 -1.38 1.26 -9.92
N SER A 166 -1.57 1.92 -8.78
CA SER A 166 -1.77 3.37 -8.71
C SER A 166 -0.47 4.19 -8.74
N LEU A 167 0.70 3.53 -8.64
CA LEU A 167 1.99 4.22 -8.64
C LEU A 167 2.18 5.03 -9.93
N THR A 168 2.53 6.29 -9.76
CA THR A 168 2.90 7.17 -10.88
C THR A 168 4.21 7.91 -10.56
N PHE A 169 5.00 8.20 -11.59
CA PHE A 169 6.21 8.99 -11.45
C PHE A 169 5.96 10.44 -11.88
N MET A 170 6.75 11.38 -11.35
CA MET A 170 6.55 12.83 -11.56
C MET A 170 6.75 13.30 -13.00
N THR A 171 7.05 12.40 -13.94
CA THR A 171 6.99 12.67 -15.37
C THR A 171 5.56 12.69 -15.90
N VAL A 172 4.62 12.12 -15.14
CA VAL A 172 3.18 12.15 -15.40
C VAL A 172 2.56 13.17 -14.44
N ARG A 173 1.63 13.97 -14.94
CA ARG A 173 0.94 14.98 -14.13
C ARG A 173 0.22 14.32 -12.96
N ALA A 174 0.60 14.69 -11.72
CA ALA A 174 -0.11 14.25 -10.52
C ALA A 174 -1.56 14.76 -10.53
N PRO A 175 -2.51 14.08 -9.87
CA PRO A 175 -3.84 14.60 -9.64
C PRO A 175 -3.78 15.99 -8.98
N GLU A 176 -4.65 16.92 -9.43
CA GLU A 176 -4.65 18.31 -8.92
C GLU A 176 -5.03 18.41 -7.42
N ASP A 177 -5.70 17.37 -6.92
CA ASP A 177 -6.18 17.23 -5.53
C ASP A 177 -5.29 16.29 -4.68
N ALA A 178 -4.10 15.92 -5.17
CA ALA A 178 -3.21 15.03 -4.44
C ALA A 178 -2.69 15.67 -3.16
N ILE A 179 -2.71 14.90 -2.08
CA ILE A 179 -2.22 15.29 -0.75
C ILE A 179 -0.71 15.08 -0.69
N GLU A 180 0.05 16.10 -0.30
CA GLU A 180 1.50 15.96 -0.10
C GLU A 180 1.77 14.98 1.05
N LEU A 181 2.62 13.99 0.79
CA LEU A 181 3.06 13.05 1.82
C LEU A 181 3.87 13.77 2.90
N PRO A 182 3.61 13.50 4.17
CA PRO A 182 4.38 14.09 5.25
C PRO A 182 5.85 13.67 5.16
N ALA A 183 6.75 14.63 5.37
CA ALA A 183 8.17 14.32 5.44
C ALA A 183 8.46 13.41 6.66
N PRO A 184 9.40 12.47 6.55
CA PRO A 184 9.81 11.67 7.69
C PRO A 184 10.35 12.59 8.80
N SER A 185 9.87 12.44 10.03
CA SER A 185 10.37 13.18 11.19
C SER A 185 11.88 12.96 11.34
N LYS A 186 12.61 14.02 11.64
CA LYS A 186 14.06 13.94 11.89
C LYS A 186 14.38 13.06 13.10
#